data_cdc4cff508d97eaae3bb1dc1c09db2ef
#
_entry.id   cdc4cff508d97eaae3bb1dc1c09db2ef
#
_cell.length_a   1.000
_cell.length_b   1.000
_cell.length_c   1.000
_cell.angle_alpha   90.00
_cell.angle_beta   90.00
_cell.angle_gamma   90.00
#
_symmetry.space_group_name_H-M   'P 1'
#
loop_
_entity.id
_entity.type
_entity.pdbx_description
1 polymer ?
#
loop_
_entity_poly.entity_id
_entity_poly.type
_entity_poly.pdbx_seq_one_letter_code
_entity_poly.pdbx_strand_id
1 'polypeptide(L)'
;MIKIKDLTVKNFMSVGNVTQAVDFNKEQLTLVLGENLDQGGDDTGSRNGTGKTTIINALSYALYGQALTNIKRNNLINKTNSKGMLVTLNFEKGSNSYRIERGRSPNVLKFYINDHEQKEDVDESQGDSRQTQKEIDSLLDMSHDMFKHIVALNTYTEPFLSMRANDQRAVIEQLLGITILTEKADLLKEKVKQTKDFITEETLKINAIEASNKKIEQSIETLAGRQRAWVAKRKTDADKMQTALEELEKLDIDAELEAHDQLTNWTELNNRITSLNKEKATLETALMRATKGVDKAEKDIKELDDAICYTCGQTLHADKKAEIENKKQKELSDAIAYQTEVADKLEATMEFLNEIGDINGRPNTFYESAKEAYEHRNNVDNLKQTLISKTQEEDPYQAQIDDLKTTALQEIDWQPVNDLTSLREHQEFLLKLLTNKDSFIRKKIIDQNLAYLNNRLTYYLDKLGLPHQVEFQNDLSVEITQLGQDLDFDNLSRGERNRLILGMSFAFRDVWESLYQGINLLFIDELIDSGMDTAGVENALAVLKKMGRERSKNVFLISHKDELVGRVNHVMKVIKENGFTSYENDIDIVE
;
A
#
# COMPACT_ATOMS: atom_id res chain seq x y z
N MET A 1 -8.78 -3.16 -15.17
CA MET A 1 -7.44 -3.45 -15.73
C MET A 1 -6.80 -2.15 -16.14
N ILE A 2 -5.54 -1.96 -15.82
CA ILE A 2 -4.73 -0.83 -16.29
C ILE A 2 -4.18 -1.20 -17.66
N LYS A 3 -4.51 -0.40 -18.67
CA LYS A 3 -4.03 -0.59 -20.04
C LYS A 3 -2.94 0.42 -20.36
N ILE A 4 -1.70 -0.02 -20.28
CA ILE A 4 -0.56 0.76 -20.74
C ILE A 4 -0.63 0.81 -22.26
N LYS A 5 -0.56 2.02 -22.83
CA LYS A 5 -0.68 2.25 -24.29
C LYS A 5 0.66 2.46 -24.94
N ASP A 6 1.33 3.51 -24.54
CA ASP A 6 2.59 3.90 -25.15
C ASP A 6 3.53 4.55 -24.14
N LEU A 7 4.80 4.54 -24.49
CA LEU A 7 5.88 5.11 -23.73
C LEU A 7 6.78 5.90 -24.65
N THR A 8 7.01 7.17 -24.35
CA THR A 8 8.01 7.96 -25.05
C THR A 8 9.22 8.19 -24.16
N VAL A 9 10.39 8.11 -24.76
CA VAL A 9 11.67 8.15 -24.06
C VAL A 9 12.62 9.09 -24.75
N LYS A 10 13.22 9.99 -23.99
CA LYS A 10 14.23 10.95 -24.45
C LYS A 10 15.35 11.07 -23.45
N ASN A 11 16.58 11.01 -23.93
CA ASN A 11 17.79 11.17 -23.11
C ASN A 11 17.86 10.25 -21.87
N PHE A 12 17.38 9.04 -22.03
CA PHE A 12 17.31 8.04 -20.96
C PHE A 12 18.21 6.85 -21.30
N MET A 13 19.16 6.56 -20.46
CA MET A 13 20.16 5.49 -20.65
C MET A 13 20.80 5.56 -22.04
N SER A 14 20.56 4.57 -22.92
CA SER A 14 21.09 4.53 -24.28
C SER A 14 20.29 5.35 -25.30
N VAL A 15 19.08 5.77 -24.97
CA VAL A 15 18.27 6.64 -25.85
C VAL A 15 18.81 8.06 -25.84
N GLY A 16 19.01 8.62 -27.02
CA GLY A 16 19.56 9.96 -27.22
C GLY A 16 18.52 11.09 -27.17
N ASN A 17 18.86 12.22 -27.79
CA ASN A 17 18.02 13.42 -27.78
C ASN A 17 16.78 13.31 -28.68
N VAL A 18 16.79 12.42 -29.65
CA VAL A 18 15.60 12.11 -30.44
C VAL A 18 14.65 11.29 -29.60
N THR A 19 13.42 11.75 -29.45
CA THR A 19 12.40 11.04 -28.69
C THR A 19 12.06 9.74 -29.41
N GLN A 20 12.15 8.65 -28.69
CA GLN A 20 11.75 7.32 -29.14
C GLN A 20 10.39 6.96 -28.53
N ALA A 21 9.54 6.30 -29.30
CA ALA A 21 8.24 5.84 -28.85
C ALA A 21 8.15 4.32 -28.92
N VAL A 22 7.52 3.73 -27.92
CA VAL A 22 7.17 2.31 -27.88
C VAL A 22 5.67 2.21 -27.72
N ASP A 23 5.00 1.60 -28.70
CA ASP A 23 3.60 1.24 -28.61
C ASP A 23 3.45 -0.12 -27.92
N PHE A 24 2.76 -0.13 -26.79
CA PHE A 24 2.47 -1.35 -26.05
C PHE A 24 1.11 -1.95 -26.40
N ASN A 25 0.35 -1.33 -27.27
CA ASN A 25 -0.97 -1.81 -27.67
C ASN A 25 -0.88 -2.93 -28.73
N LYS A 26 0.09 -3.80 -28.59
CA LYS A 26 0.33 -4.98 -29.43
C LYS A 26 -0.21 -6.21 -28.71
N GLU A 27 -1.35 -6.69 -29.15
CA GLU A 27 -1.91 -7.92 -28.59
C GLU A 27 -1.01 -9.11 -28.85
N GLN A 28 -1.01 -10.08 -27.93
CA GLN A 28 -0.27 -11.33 -28.00
C GLN A 28 1.22 -11.18 -27.69
N LEU A 29 2.10 -11.91 -28.41
CA LEU A 29 3.52 -12.05 -28.10
C LEU A 29 4.38 -11.27 -29.08
N THR A 30 5.11 -10.28 -28.56
CA THR A 30 6.09 -9.48 -29.28
C THR A 30 7.50 -9.88 -28.87
N LEU A 31 8.32 -10.25 -29.83
CA LEU A 31 9.75 -10.47 -29.62
C LEU A 31 10.51 -9.15 -29.77
N VAL A 32 11.32 -8.81 -28.78
CA VAL A 32 12.19 -7.63 -28.80
C VAL A 32 13.62 -8.08 -29.07
N LEU A 33 14.10 -7.79 -30.27
CA LEU A 33 15.44 -8.13 -30.71
C LEU A 33 16.34 -6.89 -30.73
N GLY A 34 17.60 -7.08 -30.38
CA GLY A 34 18.62 -6.07 -30.51
C GLY A 34 19.37 -6.20 -31.82
N GLU A 35 19.75 -5.07 -32.42
CA GLU A 35 20.65 -4.98 -33.55
C GLU A 35 21.71 -3.91 -33.26
N ASN A 36 22.97 -4.30 -33.15
CA ASN A 36 24.04 -3.38 -32.77
C ASN A 36 24.90 -3.03 -34.00
N LEU A 37 24.53 -1.95 -34.69
CA LEU A 37 25.24 -1.49 -35.85
C LEU A 37 26.66 -0.98 -35.54
N ASP A 38 26.88 -0.52 -34.31
CA ASP A 38 28.22 -0.11 -33.85
C ASP A 38 29.22 -1.29 -33.79
N GLN A 39 28.71 -2.52 -33.80
CA GLN A 39 29.48 -3.77 -33.74
C GLN A 39 29.25 -4.68 -34.94
N GLY A 40 28.78 -4.15 -36.05
CA GLY A 40 28.57 -4.87 -37.31
C GLY A 40 27.15 -5.38 -37.52
N GLY A 41 26.21 -5.11 -36.64
CA GLY A 41 24.79 -5.43 -36.81
C GLY A 41 24.48 -6.93 -36.97
N ASP A 42 23.57 -7.24 -37.86
CA ASP A 42 23.16 -8.63 -38.16
C ASP A 42 24.28 -9.49 -38.75
N ASP A 43 25.22 -8.89 -39.51
CA ASP A 43 26.37 -9.61 -40.12
C ASP A 43 27.30 -10.25 -39.08
N THR A 44 27.37 -9.66 -37.88
CA THR A 44 28.18 -10.18 -36.76
C THR A 44 27.36 -10.90 -35.71
N GLY A 45 26.02 -10.89 -35.79
CA GLY A 45 25.11 -11.44 -34.78
C GLY A 45 25.17 -10.68 -33.46
N SER A 46 25.66 -9.42 -33.44
CA SER A 46 25.81 -8.64 -32.23
C SER A 46 24.46 -8.10 -31.74
N ARG A 47 23.92 -8.68 -30.68
CA ARG A 47 22.60 -8.40 -30.12
C ARG A 47 22.63 -7.69 -28.75
N ASN A 48 23.82 -7.59 -28.16
CA ASN A 48 23.99 -7.07 -26.81
C ASN A 48 24.19 -5.56 -26.76
N GLY A 49 23.79 -4.96 -25.65
CA GLY A 49 24.02 -3.54 -25.36
C GLY A 49 23.23 -2.58 -26.25
N THR A 50 22.20 -3.06 -26.95
CA THR A 50 21.36 -2.25 -27.84
C THR A 50 20.34 -1.36 -27.10
N GLY A 51 20.07 -1.64 -25.83
CA GLY A 51 19.09 -0.87 -25.06
C GLY A 51 17.71 -1.55 -24.95
N LYS A 52 17.60 -2.85 -25.19
CA LYS A 52 16.32 -3.59 -25.04
C LYS A 52 15.71 -3.39 -23.66
N THR A 53 16.49 -3.63 -22.60
CA THR A 53 16.08 -3.46 -21.21
C THR A 53 15.79 -2.00 -20.83
N THR A 54 16.20 -1.04 -21.66
CA THR A 54 15.91 0.39 -21.49
C THR A 54 14.41 0.66 -21.46
N ILE A 55 13.63 -0.07 -22.26
CA ILE A 55 12.16 0.08 -22.34
C ILE A 55 11.53 -0.20 -20.97
N ILE A 56 11.89 -1.33 -20.36
CA ILE A 56 11.30 -1.74 -19.07
C ILE A 56 11.73 -0.79 -17.95
N ASN A 57 13.00 -0.37 -17.97
CA ASN A 57 13.49 0.59 -16.97
C ASN A 57 12.86 1.97 -17.15
N ALA A 58 12.57 2.37 -18.40
CA ALA A 58 11.85 3.61 -18.67
C ALA A 58 10.40 3.55 -18.16
N LEU A 59 9.72 2.41 -18.37
CA LEU A 59 8.39 2.17 -17.82
C LEU A 59 8.41 2.19 -16.28
N SER A 60 9.35 1.46 -15.67
CA SER A 60 9.55 1.45 -14.21
C SER A 60 9.81 2.85 -13.67
N TYR A 61 10.65 3.62 -14.36
CA TYR A 61 10.92 5.01 -13.98
C TYR A 61 9.68 5.90 -14.10
N ALA A 62 8.89 5.79 -15.16
CA ALA A 62 7.66 6.58 -15.29
C ALA A 62 6.73 6.32 -14.11
N LEU A 63 6.51 5.05 -13.76
CA LEU A 63 5.57 4.65 -12.73
C LEU A 63 6.08 4.96 -11.32
N TYR A 64 7.33 4.58 -11.00
CA TYR A 64 7.85 4.55 -9.63
C TYR A 64 9.01 5.52 -9.36
N GLY A 65 9.50 6.25 -10.36
CA GLY A 65 10.63 7.15 -10.24
C GLY A 65 11.98 6.45 -10.04
N GLN A 66 12.08 5.14 -10.34
CA GLN A 66 13.29 4.34 -10.19
C GLN A 66 13.37 3.24 -11.25
N ALA A 67 14.58 2.81 -11.60
CA ALA A 67 14.80 1.69 -12.50
C ALA A 67 14.57 0.34 -11.80
N LEU A 68 14.51 -0.76 -12.53
CA LEU A 68 14.38 -2.12 -11.97
C LEU A 68 15.59 -2.53 -11.14
N THR A 69 16.76 -2.02 -11.49
CA THR A 69 18.01 -2.27 -10.80
C THR A 69 18.44 -1.08 -9.96
N ASN A 70 19.38 -1.28 -9.03
CA ASN A 70 19.88 -0.26 -8.12
C ASN A 70 20.76 0.81 -8.82
N ILE A 71 20.36 1.25 -10.01
CA ILE A 71 21.03 2.32 -10.75
C ILE A 71 20.66 3.66 -10.11
N LYS A 72 21.67 4.42 -9.70
CA LYS A 72 21.45 5.79 -9.17
C LYS A 72 20.72 6.63 -10.23
N ARG A 73 19.73 7.39 -9.80
CA ARG A 73 18.84 8.19 -10.68
C ARG A 73 19.61 9.10 -11.65
N ASN A 74 20.73 9.65 -11.24
CA ASN A 74 21.56 10.49 -12.10
C ASN A 74 22.23 9.71 -13.24
N ASN A 75 22.43 8.40 -13.05
CA ASN A 75 23.01 7.53 -14.05
C ASN A 75 21.98 7.04 -15.09
N LEU A 76 20.71 7.39 -14.91
CA LEU A 76 19.68 7.12 -15.90
C LEU A 76 19.66 8.17 -17.02
N ILE A 77 20.24 9.35 -16.80
CA ILE A 77 20.39 10.36 -17.86
C ILE A 77 21.40 9.85 -18.88
N ASN A 78 21.08 9.98 -20.16
CA ASN A 78 22.03 9.65 -21.22
C ASN A 78 23.36 10.40 -21.02
N LYS A 79 24.46 9.65 -20.94
CA LYS A 79 25.77 10.22 -20.55
C LYS A 79 26.31 11.22 -21.56
N THR A 80 25.99 11.03 -22.84
CA THR A 80 26.42 11.93 -23.90
C THR A 80 25.72 13.28 -23.79
N ASN A 81 24.40 13.25 -23.61
CA ASN A 81 23.58 14.47 -23.57
C ASN A 81 23.54 15.12 -22.20
N SER A 82 23.69 14.34 -21.14
CA SER A 82 23.82 14.76 -19.72
C SER A 82 22.68 15.62 -19.16
N LYS A 83 21.61 15.88 -19.94
CA LYS A 83 20.47 16.72 -19.57
C LYS A 83 19.22 16.40 -20.37
N GLY A 84 18.08 16.96 -19.96
CA GLY A 84 16.83 16.87 -20.69
C GLY A 84 16.24 15.46 -20.79
N MET A 85 16.46 14.62 -19.77
CA MET A 85 15.82 13.32 -19.69
C MET A 85 14.33 13.47 -19.45
N LEU A 86 13.53 12.87 -20.31
CA LEU A 86 12.07 12.87 -20.20
C LEU A 86 11.53 11.50 -20.60
N VAL A 87 10.65 10.99 -19.78
CA VAL A 87 9.85 9.81 -20.08
C VAL A 87 8.40 10.17 -19.92
N THR A 88 7.59 9.86 -20.93
CA THR A 88 6.14 10.04 -20.89
C THR A 88 5.47 8.69 -21.06
N LEU A 89 4.52 8.40 -20.19
CA LEU A 89 3.73 7.17 -20.19
C LEU A 89 2.26 7.50 -20.32
N ASN A 90 1.61 6.92 -21.31
CA ASN A 90 0.17 7.00 -21.50
C ASN A 90 -0.50 5.65 -21.16
N PHE A 91 -1.56 5.69 -20.38
CA PHE A 91 -2.33 4.50 -19.99
C PHE A 91 -3.79 4.83 -19.70
N GLU A 92 -4.62 3.80 -19.66
CA GLU A 92 -6.04 3.91 -19.35
C GLU A 92 -6.39 3.04 -18.15
N LYS A 93 -7.32 3.52 -17.34
CA LYS A 93 -7.96 2.77 -16.26
C LYS A 93 -9.46 3.09 -16.22
N GLY A 94 -10.29 2.10 -16.52
CA GLY A 94 -11.73 2.33 -16.70
C GLY A 94 -12.01 3.20 -17.92
N SER A 95 -12.73 4.30 -17.71
CA SER A 95 -13.07 5.28 -18.76
C SER A 95 -12.08 6.45 -18.84
N ASN A 96 -11.10 6.51 -17.96
CA ASN A 96 -10.18 7.64 -17.88
C ASN A 96 -8.85 7.32 -18.56
N SER A 97 -8.31 8.32 -19.24
CA SER A 97 -6.95 8.33 -19.76
C SER A 97 -6.02 9.03 -18.78
N TYR A 98 -4.81 8.52 -18.68
CA TYR A 98 -3.79 9.02 -17.77
C TYR A 98 -2.48 9.22 -18.52
N ARG A 99 -1.77 10.30 -18.17
CA ARG A 99 -0.43 10.56 -18.68
C ARG A 99 0.49 10.95 -17.53
N ILE A 100 1.65 10.28 -17.45
CA ILE A 100 2.72 10.62 -16.54
C ILE A 100 3.89 11.14 -17.35
N GLU A 101 4.35 12.34 -17.05
CA GLU A 101 5.58 12.91 -17.59
C GLU A 101 6.61 12.99 -16.46
N ARG A 102 7.67 12.23 -16.60
CA ARG A 102 8.72 12.19 -15.60
C ARG A 102 10.07 12.46 -16.23
N GLY A 103 10.71 13.48 -15.72
CA GLY A 103 11.95 13.95 -16.28
C GLY A 103 13.03 14.23 -15.23
N ARG A 104 14.28 14.40 -15.70
CA ARG A 104 15.42 14.80 -14.88
C ARG A 104 16.37 15.68 -15.63
N SER A 105 16.90 16.70 -14.95
CA SER A 105 17.70 17.76 -15.51
C SER A 105 16.98 18.56 -16.62
N PRO A 106 15.87 19.27 -16.28
CA PRO A 106 15.28 19.52 -14.95
C PRO A 106 14.46 18.35 -14.40
N ASN A 107 14.20 18.35 -13.08
CA ASN A 107 13.26 17.42 -12.48
C ASN A 107 11.84 17.83 -12.88
N VAL A 108 11.11 16.89 -13.46
CA VAL A 108 9.70 17.03 -13.82
C VAL A 108 8.97 15.80 -13.34
N LEU A 109 7.85 15.98 -12.69
CA LEU A 109 6.84 14.96 -12.48
C LEU A 109 5.49 15.62 -12.68
N LYS A 110 4.82 15.27 -13.75
CA LYS A 110 3.49 15.73 -14.08
C LYS A 110 2.57 14.55 -14.27
N PHE A 111 1.37 14.68 -13.77
CA PHE A 111 0.33 13.68 -13.87
C PHE A 111 -0.93 14.30 -14.46
N TYR A 112 -1.50 13.65 -15.45
CA TYR A 112 -2.68 14.12 -16.17
C TYR A 112 -3.77 13.07 -16.11
N ILE A 113 -5.00 13.53 -15.92
CA ILE A 113 -6.21 12.72 -16.02
C ILE A 113 -7.09 13.36 -17.09
N ASN A 114 -7.42 12.61 -18.15
CA ASN A 114 -8.20 13.08 -19.30
C ASN A 114 -7.65 14.41 -19.86
N ASP A 115 -6.33 14.47 -20.05
CA ASP A 115 -5.55 15.62 -20.51
C ASP A 115 -5.52 16.84 -19.57
N HIS A 116 -6.15 16.78 -18.42
CA HIS A 116 -6.05 17.80 -17.39
C HIS A 116 -4.91 17.49 -16.42
N GLU A 117 -3.93 18.41 -16.35
CA GLU A 117 -2.82 18.31 -15.38
C GLU A 117 -3.37 18.41 -13.96
N GLN A 118 -3.07 17.41 -13.12
CA GLN A 118 -3.44 17.44 -11.71
C GLN A 118 -2.44 18.36 -10.99
N LYS A 119 -2.88 19.59 -10.74
CA LYS A 119 -2.16 20.58 -9.92
C LYS A 119 -2.96 20.79 -8.65
N GLU A 120 -2.34 20.61 -7.50
CA GLU A 120 -2.89 21.18 -6.27
C GLU A 120 -2.59 22.68 -6.19
N ASP A 121 -3.57 23.48 -5.75
CA ASP A 121 -3.46 24.92 -5.52
C ASP A 121 -2.61 25.25 -4.27
N VAL A 122 -1.42 24.63 -4.12
CA VAL A 122 -0.54 24.85 -2.96
C VAL A 122 0.88 25.16 -3.41
N ASP A 123 1.31 26.34 -3.01
CA ASP A 123 2.66 26.94 -2.99
C ASP A 123 3.81 26.15 -3.65
N GLU A 124 4.46 26.76 -4.62
CA GLU A 124 5.44 26.24 -5.59
C GLU A 124 6.74 25.63 -5.00
N SER A 125 6.88 25.44 -3.69
CA SER A 125 8.10 24.98 -3.08
C SER A 125 8.04 23.56 -2.51
N GLN A 126 8.53 22.56 -3.24
CA GLN A 126 8.94 21.21 -2.80
C GLN A 126 7.88 20.16 -2.40
N GLY A 127 6.59 20.47 -2.32
CA GLY A 127 5.54 19.51 -1.89
C GLY A 127 4.92 18.68 -3.03
N ASP A 128 4.89 19.22 -4.22
CA ASP A 128 4.07 18.79 -5.36
C ASP A 128 4.44 17.38 -5.88
N SER A 129 5.72 17.08 -6.05
CA SER A 129 6.15 15.78 -6.59
C SER A 129 5.91 14.59 -5.67
N ARG A 130 5.77 14.83 -4.37
CA ARG A 130 5.50 13.81 -3.35
C ARG A 130 4.03 13.40 -3.33
N GLN A 131 3.17 14.40 -3.44
CA GLN A 131 1.73 14.18 -3.50
C GLN A 131 1.33 13.52 -4.83
N THR A 132 1.80 14.06 -5.95
CA THR A 132 1.62 13.48 -7.29
C THR A 132 2.05 12.01 -7.34
N GLN A 133 3.16 11.65 -6.68
CA GLN A 133 3.57 10.24 -6.64
C GLN A 133 2.63 9.40 -5.79
N LYS A 134 2.14 9.90 -4.66
CA LYS A 134 1.14 9.17 -3.87
C LYS A 134 -0.15 8.88 -4.66
N GLU A 135 -0.57 9.84 -5.49
CA GLU A 135 -1.73 9.65 -6.38
C GLU A 135 -1.47 8.57 -7.42
N ILE A 136 -0.30 8.60 -8.06
CA ILE A 136 0.14 7.55 -8.99
C ILE A 136 0.18 6.20 -8.27
N ASP A 137 0.75 6.16 -7.08
CA ASP A 137 0.89 4.93 -6.28
C ASP A 137 -0.47 4.35 -5.89
N SER A 138 -1.38 5.21 -5.43
CA SER A 138 -2.76 4.84 -5.09
C SER A 138 -3.54 4.36 -6.33
N LEU A 139 -3.27 4.96 -7.49
CA LEU A 139 -3.90 4.56 -8.75
C LEU A 139 -3.43 3.18 -9.22
N LEU A 140 -2.13 2.90 -9.09
CA LEU A 140 -1.54 1.63 -9.54
C LEU A 140 -1.82 0.48 -8.57
N ASP A 141 -1.94 0.78 -7.28
CA ASP A 141 -2.18 -0.17 -6.17
C ASP A 141 -1.18 -1.35 -6.14
N MET A 142 -0.02 -1.18 -6.78
CA MET A 142 1.02 -2.20 -6.93
C MET A 142 2.36 -1.65 -6.50
N SER A 143 3.04 -2.35 -5.60
CA SER A 143 4.39 -1.98 -5.17
C SER A 143 5.42 -2.20 -6.29
N HIS A 144 6.56 -1.50 -6.23
CA HIS A 144 7.65 -1.70 -7.18
C HIS A 144 8.21 -3.12 -7.16
N ASP A 145 8.30 -3.75 -5.98
CA ASP A 145 8.77 -5.12 -5.88
C ASP A 145 7.78 -6.10 -6.50
N MET A 146 6.48 -5.88 -6.28
CA MET A 146 5.46 -6.69 -6.95
C MET A 146 5.52 -6.53 -8.48
N PHE A 147 5.72 -5.31 -8.98
CA PHE A 147 5.88 -5.09 -10.42
C PHE A 147 7.06 -5.86 -11.02
N LYS A 148 8.18 -5.96 -10.30
CA LYS A 148 9.35 -6.76 -10.73
C LYS A 148 9.02 -8.25 -10.84
N HIS A 149 8.17 -8.76 -9.95
CA HIS A 149 7.87 -10.18 -9.88
C HIS A 149 6.73 -10.62 -10.78
N ILE A 150 5.84 -9.70 -11.21
CA ILE A 150 4.65 -10.09 -11.99
C ILE A 150 4.52 -9.37 -13.34
N VAL A 151 5.25 -8.28 -13.58
CA VAL A 151 5.17 -7.51 -14.83
C VAL A 151 6.50 -7.44 -15.56
N ALA A 152 7.61 -7.23 -14.85
CA ALA A 152 8.93 -6.99 -15.43
C ALA A 152 9.94 -8.07 -15.03
N LEU A 153 9.75 -9.28 -15.54
CA LEU A 153 10.56 -10.44 -15.24
C LEU A 153 11.91 -10.36 -15.94
N ASN A 154 12.98 -10.49 -15.21
CA ASN A 154 14.33 -10.37 -15.78
C ASN A 154 15.36 -11.16 -14.96
N THR A 155 16.57 -11.27 -15.51
CA THR A 155 17.68 -12.03 -14.90
C THR A 155 18.52 -11.23 -13.88
N TYR A 156 18.33 -9.93 -13.76
CA TYR A 156 19.18 -9.06 -12.92
C TYR A 156 18.47 -8.53 -11.69
N THR A 157 17.18 -8.68 -11.56
CA THR A 157 16.51 -8.46 -10.26
C THR A 157 16.71 -9.70 -9.40
N GLU A 158 16.86 -9.49 -8.10
CA GLU A 158 16.96 -10.57 -7.14
C GLU A 158 15.71 -11.47 -7.23
N PRO A 159 15.87 -12.77 -7.52
CA PRO A 159 14.74 -13.69 -7.55
C PRO A 159 14.04 -13.72 -6.19
N PHE A 160 12.73 -13.88 -6.18
CA PHE A 160 11.94 -13.94 -4.95
C PHE A 160 12.54 -14.90 -3.91
N LEU A 161 12.93 -16.10 -4.31
CA LEU A 161 13.48 -17.13 -3.41
C LEU A 161 14.87 -16.81 -2.88
N SER A 162 15.60 -15.88 -3.50
CA SER A 162 16.89 -15.39 -3.00
C SER A 162 16.76 -14.20 -2.07
N MET A 163 15.58 -13.58 -1.99
CA MET A 163 15.32 -12.44 -1.11
C MET A 163 15.39 -12.85 0.37
N ARG A 164 15.64 -11.89 1.24
CA ARG A 164 15.57 -12.13 2.69
C ARG A 164 14.15 -12.54 3.10
N ALA A 165 14.03 -13.42 4.09
CA ALA A 165 12.74 -13.94 4.55
C ALA A 165 11.70 -12.85 4.87
N ASN A 166 12.11 -11.71 5.45
CA ASN A 166 11.20 -10.60 5.73
C ASN A 166 10.70 -9.92 4.45
N ASP A 167 11.54 -9.80 3.43
CA ASP A 167 11.19 -9.19 2.15
C ASP A 167 10.29 -10.13 1.35
N GLN A 168 10.59 -11.42 1.34
CA GLN A 168 9.71 -12.46 0.79
C GLN A 168 8.32 -12.40 1.44
N ARG A 169 8.30 -12.32 2.78
CA ARG A 169 7.04 -12.24 3.54
C ARG A 169 6.24 -11.01 3.15
N ALA A 170 6.87 -9.85 3.01
CA ALA A 170 6.19 -8.61 2.61
C ALA A 170 5.55 -8.73 1.22
N VAL A 171 6.28 -9.33 0.26
CA VAL A 171 5.77 -9.58 -1.10
C VAL A 171 4.55 -10.53 -1.06
N ILE A 172 4.66 -11.63 -0.31
CA ILE A 172 3.56 -12.60 -0.22
C ILE A 172 2.36 -12.04 0.54
N GLU A 173 2.56 -11.29 1.62
CA GLU A 173 1.47 -10.63 2.35
C GLU A 173 0.71 -9.65 1.44
N GLN A 174 1.43 -8.93 0.58
CA GLN A 174 0.82 -8.08 -0.43
C GLN A 174 0.09 -8.92 -1.48
N LEU A 175 0.74 -9.95 -2.01
CA LEU A 175 0.18 -10.83 -3.04
C LEU A 175 -1.14 -11.48 -2.59
N LEU A 176 -1.19 -11.96 -1.35
CA LEU A 176 -2.37 -12.62 -0.80
C LEU A 176 -3.48 -11.64 -0.36
N GLY A 177 -3.30 -10.33 -0.58
CA GLY A 177 -4.29 -9.32 -0.22
C GLY A 177 -4.36 -9.03 1.29
N ILE A 178 -3.38 -9.47 2.07
CA ILE A 178 -3.30 -9.18 3.50
C ILE A 178 -3.11 -7.68 3.73
N THR A 179 -2.43 -7.02 2.80
CA THR A 179 -2.25 -5.57 2.79
C THR A 179 -3.56 -4.80 2.67
N ILE A 180 -4.60 -5.37 2.01
CA ILE A 180 -5.96 -4.80 1.98
C ILE A 180 -6.55 -4.72 3.39
N LEU A 181 -6.30 -5.74 4.23
CA LEU A 181 -6.72 -5.70 5.64
C LEU A 181 -6.07 -4.53 6.37
N THR A 182 -4.78 -4.33 6.08
CA THR A 182 -3.98 -3.26 6.66
C THR A 182 -4.51 -1.88 6.22
N GLU A 183 -4.88 -1.73 4.93
CA GLU A 183 -5.51 -0.52 4.41
C GLU A 183 -6.88 -0.22 5.03
N LYS A 184 -7.72 -1.24 5.18
CA LYS A 184 -9.02 -1.10 5.85
C LYS A 184 -8.85 -0.79 7.34
N ALA A 185 -7.81 -1.37 7.93
CA ALA A 185 -7.46 -1.13 9.31
C ALA A 185 -7.04 0.32 9.57
N ASP A 186 -6.30 0.94 8.66
CA ASP A 186 -5.88 2.34 8.79
C ASP A 186 -7.03 3.34 8.65
N LEU A 187 -7.98 3.08 7.75
CA LEU A 187 -9.22 3.89 7.70
C LEU A 187 -10.05 3.72 8.99
N LEU A 188 -10.08 2.51 9.52
CA LEU A 188 -10.85 2.24 10.74
C LEU A 188 -10.22 2.91 11.97
N LYS A 189 -8.91 3.00 12.07
CA LYS A 189 -8.16 3.69 13.14
C LYS A 189 -8.49 5.18 13.18
N GLU A 190 -8.54 5.81 12.01
CA GLU A 190 -8.95 7.21 11.94
C GLU A 190 -10.39 7.40 12.41
N LYS A 191 -11.29 6.50 11.98
CA LYS A 191 -12.68 6.51 12.46
C LYS A 191 -12.79 6.32 13.97
N VAL A 192 -11.91 5.51 14.57
CA VAL A 192 -11.95 5.30 16.02
C VAL A 192 -11.39 6.49 16.78
N LYS A 193 -10.38 7.14 16.23
CA LYS A 193 -9.92 8.42 16.77
C LYS A 193 -11.08 9.43 16.80
N GLN A 194 -11.80 9.57 15.68
CA GLN A 194 -12.98 10.43 15.61
C GLN A 194 -14.06 10.00 16.60
N THR A 195 -14.35 8.69 16.70
CA THR A 195 -15.33 8.18 17.67
C THR A 195 -14.90 8.47 19.12
N LYS A 196 -13.60 8.41 19.43
CA LYS A 196 -13.06 8.79 20.75
C LYS A 196 -13.22 10.26 21.02
N ASP A 197 -12.91 11.09 20.04
CA ASP A 197 -13.07 12.53 20.16
C ASP A 197 -14.54 12.84 20.47
N PHE A 198 -15.49 12.21 19.77
CA PHE A 198 -16.92 12.33 20.07
C PHE A 198 -17.30 11.80 21.46
N ILE A 199 -16.77 10.64 21.88
CA ILE A 199 -17.01 10.12 23.23
C ILE A 199 -16.47 11.11 24.27
N THR A 200 -15.29 11.65 24.04
CA THR A 200 -14.69 12.64 24.94
C THR A 200 -15.55 13.90 25.00
N GLU A 201 -16.02 14.39 23.86
CA GLU A 201 -16.89 15.57 23.78
C GLU A 201 -18.22 15.32 24.53
N GLU A 202 -18.91 14.22 24.24
CA GLU A 202 -20.16 13.88 24.91
C GLU A 202 -19.96 13.61 26.41
N THR A 203 -18.85 12.92 26.78
CA THR A 203 -18.50 12.70 28.19
C THR A 203 -18.22 14.04 28.91
N LEU A 204 -17.55 15.00 28.26
CA LEU A 204 -17.34 16.32 28.81
C LEU A 204 -18.66 17.11 28.99
N LYS A 205 -19.58 16.99 28.02
CA LYS A 205 -20.92 17.57 28.13
C LYS A 205 -21.67 17.00 29.34
N ILE A 206 -21.66 15.68 29.47
CA ILE A 206 -22.29 14.97 30.59
C ILE A 206 -21.64 15.35 31.91
N ASN A 207 -20.29 15.32 31.99
CA ASN A 207 -19.55 15.74 33.18
C ASN A 207 -19.85 17.22 33.58
N ALA A 208 -20.03 18.08 32.59
CA ALA A 208 -20.42 19.47 32.86
C ALA A 208 -21.85 19.58 33.44
N ILE A 209 -22.77 18.77 32.92
CA ILE A 209 -24.14 18.64 33.46
C ILE A 209 -24.10 18.08 34.88
N GLU A 210 -23.30 16.99 35.09
CA GLU A 210 -23.10 16.41 36.43
C GLU A 210 -22.49 17.43 37.41
N ALA A 211 -21.44 18.14 36.97
CA ALA A 211 -20.84 19.17 37.82
C ALA A 211 -21.82 20.31 38.15
N SER A 212 -22.67 20.68 37.19
CA SER A 212 -23.74 21.65 37.40
C SER A 212 -24.79 21.10 38.38
N ASN A 213 -25.26 19.88 38.15
CA ASN A 213 -26.18 19.19 39.04
C ASN A 213 -25.61 19.06 40.46
N LYS A 214 -24.32 18.61 40.54
CA LYS A 214 -23.59 18.49 41.82
C LYS A 214 -23.46 19.84 42.56
N LYS A 215 -23.28 20.95 41.82
CA LYS A 215 -23.26 22.29 42.40
C LYS A 215 -24.62 22.67 42.99
N ILE A 216 -25.69 22.32 42.27
CA ILE A 216 -27.07 22.52 42.74
C ILE A 216 -27.30 21.64 43.99
N GLU A 217 -26.90 20.38 43.96
CA GLU A 217 -26.97 19.43 45.09
C GLU A 217 -26.23 19.95 46.33
N GLN A 218 -24.99 20.47 46.15
CA GLN A 218 -24.21 21.03 47.24
C GLN A 218 -24.91 22.28 47.83
N SER A 219 -25.55 23.08 46.99
CA SER A 219 -26.33 24.21 47.45
C SER A 219 -27.55 23.76 48.24
N ILE A 220 -28.28 22.75 47.76
CA ILE A 220 -29.40 22.10 48.45
C ILE A 220 -28.94 21.50 49.76
N GLU A 221 -27.80 20.78 49.78
CA GLU A 221 -27.27 20.16 50.99
C GLU A 221 -26.87 21.19 52.06
N THR A 222 -26.30 22.32 51.61
CA THR A 222 -26.00 23.46 52.51
C THR A 222 -27.26 24.02 53.11
N LEU A 223 -28.33 24.19 52.33
CA LEU A 223 -29.63 24.63 52.82
C LEU A 223 -30.29 23.58 53.71
N ALA A 224 -30.24 22.31 53.29
CA ALA A 224 -30.73 21.19 54.13
C ALA A 224 -29.93 21.00 55.41
N GLY A 225 -28.62 21.35 55.40
CA GLY A 225 -27.80 21.40 56.60
C GLY A 225 -28.28 22.49 57.60
N ARG A 226 -28.65 23.67 57.05
CA ARG A 226 -29.28 24.75 57.81
C ARG A 226 -30.68 24.33 58.30
N GLN A 227 -31.46 23.65 57.48
CA GLN A 227 -32.75 23.08 57.81
C GLN A 227 -32.64 22.02 58.91
N ARG A 228 -31.62 21.11 58.83
CA ARG A 228 -31.36 20.12 59.86
C ARG A 228 -30.94 20.69 61.21
N ALA A 229 -30.19 21.80 61.20
CA ALA A 229 -29.88 22.53 62.42
C ALA A 229 -31.15 23.16 63.06
N TRP A 230 -32.12 23.47 62.20
CA TRP A 230 -33.41 24.02 62.64
C TRP A 230 -34.42 22.94 63.06
N VAL A 231 -34.35 21.74 62.44
CA VAL A 231 -35.29 20.63 62.74
C VAL A 231 -34.53 19.41 63.32
N ALA A 232 -34.02 19.60 64.54
CA ALA A 232 -33.26 18.52 65.24
C ALA A 232 -34.02 17.19 65.41
N LYS A 233 -35.34 17.19 65.19
CA LYS A 233 -36.21 16.01 65.35
C LYS A 233 -36.22 15.04 64.19
N ARG A 234 -35.77 15.41 63.00
CA ARG A 234 -35.90 14.60 61.77
C ARG A 234 -34.63 13.78 61.42
N LYS A 235 -33.62 13.80 62.26
CA LYS A 235 -32.34 13.12 62.07
C LYS A 235 -32.47 11.63 61.78
N THR A 236 -33.47 10.98 62.39
CA THR A 236 -33.64 9.52 62.31
C THR A 236 -34.08 9.03 60.92
N ASP A 237 -34.80 9.85 60.14
CA ASP A 237 -35.23 9.46 58.79
C ASP A 237 -34.11 9.71 57.77
N ALA A 238 -33.32 10.77 57.99
CA ALA A 238 -32.13 11.03 57.19
C ALA A 238 -31.06 9.95 57.38
N ASP A 239 -30.85 9.49 58.63
CA ASP A 239 -29.87 8.43 58.95
C ASP A 239 -30.25 7.08 58.30
N LYS A 240 -31.55 6.78 58.24
CA LYS A 240 -32.01 5.54 57.58
C LYS A 240 -31.83 5.57 56.05
N MET A 241 -32.05 6.73 55.42
CA MET A 241 -31.85 6.89 54.01
C MET A 241 -30.35 6.93 53.65
N GLN A 242 -29.54 7.52 54.51
CA GLN A 242 -28.08 7.50 54.38
C GLN A 242 -27.55 6.06 54.36
N THR A 243 -28.09 5.20 55.28
CA THR A 243 -27.70 3.77 55.32
C THR A 243 -28.06 3.05 54.03
N ALA A 244 -29.21 3.37 53.41
CA ALA A 244 -29.58 2.74 52.14
C ALA A 244 -28.69 3.20 50.96
N LEU A 245 -28.22 4.47 51.01
CA LEU A 245 -27.30 5.01 50.03
C LEU A 245 -25.90 4.35 50.11
N GLU A 246 -25.41 4.16 51.35
CA GLU A 246 -24.15 3.49 51.60
C GLU A 246 -24.14 2.03 51.14
N GLU A 247 -25.32 1.37 51.12
CA GLU A 247 -25.44 0.02 50.59
C GLU A 247 -25.32 -0.01 49.05
N LEU A 248 -25.88 0.96 48.38
CA LEU A 248 -25.78 1.07 46.93
C LEU A 248 -24.37 1.51 46.47
N GLU A 249 -23.70 2.34 47.28
CA GLU A 249 -22.32 2.79 47.03
C GLU A 249 -21.25 1.73 47.29
N LYS A 250 -21.62 0.53 47.76
CA LYS A 250 -20.68 -0.61 47.90
C LYS A 250 -20.15 -1.10 46.55
N LEU A 251 -20.84 -0.77 45.48
CA LEU A 251 -20.34 -1.06 44.12
C LEU A 251 -19.45 0.08 43.65
N ASP A 252 -18.18 -0.21 43.39
CA ASP A 252 -17.23 0.75 42.85
C ASP A 252 -17.53 0.98 41.36
N ILE A 253 -18.47 1.91 41.10
CA ILE A 253 -18.92 2.22 39.76
C ILE A 253 -17.89 3.04 38.99
N ASP A 254 -16.99 3.76 39.70
CA ASP A 254 -15.95 4.56 39.05
C ASP A 254 -14.83 3.66 38.52
N ALA A 255 -14.49 2.61 39.24
CA ALA A 255 -13.58 1.58 38.74
C ALA A 255 -14.14 0.85 37.51
N GLU A 256 -15.44 0.62 37.45
CA GLU A 256 -16.10 0.03 36.29
C GLU A 256 -16.10 0.97 35.07
N LEU A 257 -16.33 2.28 35.30
CA LEU A 257 -16.25 3.31 34.25
C LEU A 257 -14.82 3.45 33.72
N GLU A 258 -13.83 3.37 34.62
CA GLU A 258 -12.43 3.37 34.22
C GLU A 258 -12.07 2.11 33.40
N ALA A 259 -12.65 0.96 33.74
CA ALA A 259 -12.50 -0.27 32.96
C ALA A 259 -13.12 -0.12 31.54
N HIS A 260 -14.24 0.58 31.41
CA HIS A 260 -14.83 0.92 30.12
C HIS A 260 -13.99 1.95 29.33
N ASP A 261 -13.36 2.91 29.98
CA ASP A 261 -12.42 3.82 29.35
C ASP A 261 -11.16 3.09 28.87
N GLN A 262 -10.67 2.14 29.66
CA GLN A 262 -9.57 1.27 29.26
C GLN A 262 -9.99 0.36 28.08
N LEU A 263 -11.22 -0.15 28.08
CA LEU A 263 -11.78 -0.93 26.96
C LEU A 263 -11.88 -0.06 25.71
N THR A 264 -12.24 1.21 25.89
CA THR A 264 -12.26 2.23 24.84
C THR A 264 -10.86 2.44 24.25
N ASN A 265 -9.89 2.71 25.12
CA ASN A 265 -8.49 2.90 24.72
C ASN A 265 -7.93 1.65 24.02
N TRP A 266 -8.29 0.46 24.53
CA TRP A 266 -7.92 -0.80 23.89
C TRP A 266 -8.54 -0.93 22.49
N THR A 267 -9.85 -0.60 22.36
CA THR A 267 -10.58 -0.60 21.09
C THR A 267 -9.92 0.36 20.08
N GLU A 268 -9.49 1.54 20.53
CA GLU A 268 -8.79 2.52 19.70
C GLU A 268 -7.40 2.08 19.24
N LEU A 269 -6.62 1.53 20.19
CA LEU A 269 -5.29 1.02 19.87
C LEU A 269 -5.39 -0.08 18.80
N ASN A 270 -6.38 -0.95 18.94
CA ASN A 270 -6.65 -2.03 18.04
C ASN A 270 -7.10 -1.53 16.64
N ASN A 271 -7.92 -0.50 16.62
CA ASN A 271 -8.28 0.22 15.41
C ASN A 271 -7.07 0.96 14.79
N ARG A 272 -6.18 1.50 15.64
CA ARG A 272 -4.96 2.19 15.20
C ARG A 272 -3.96 1.24 14.55
N ILE A 273 -3.77 0.04 15.11
CA ILE A 273 -2.96 -1.02 14.52
C ILE A 273 -3.53 -1.44 13.15
N THR A 274 -4.86 -1.57 13.04
CA THR A 274 -5.54 -1.89 11.77
C THR A 274 -5.32 -0.83 10.69
N SER A 275 -5.40 0.46 11.08
CA SER A 275 -5.15 1.61 10.19
C SER A 275 -3.68 1.70 9.76
N LEU A 276 -2.72 1.52 10.67
CA LEU A 276 -1.29 1.51 10.34
C LEU A 276 -0.92 0.34 9.41
N ASN A 277 -1.56 -0.80 9.62
CA ASN A 277 -1.36 -1.95 8.75
C ASN A 277 -1.91 -1.75 7.32
N LYS A 278 -2.99 -0.97 7.14
CA LYS A 278 -3.50 -0.56 5.83
C LYS A 278 -2.61 0.51 5.17
N GLU A 279 -2.16 1.50 5.96
CA GLU A 279 -1.22 2.51 5.49
C GLU A 279 0.10 1.86 5.06
N LYS A 280 0.61 0.91 5.84
CA LYS A 280 1.77 0.10 5.48
C LYS A 280 1.61 -0.55 4.11
N ALA A 281 0.47 -1.23 3.86
CA ALA A 281 0.20 -1.86 2.57
C ALA A 281 0.11 -0.87 1.40
N THR A 282 -0.49 0.30 1.67
CA THR A 282 -0.55 1.37 0.68
C THR A 282 0.85 1.91 0.39
N LEU A 283 1.67 2.10 1.43
CA LEU A 283 3.05 2.55 1.32
C LEU A 283 3.97 1.49 0.69
N GLU A 284 3.78 0.21 0.99
CA GLU A 284 4.48 -0.90 0.33
C GLU A 284 4.18 -0.92 -1.18
N THR A 285 2.90 -0.72 -1.54
CA THR A 285 2.48 -0.56 -2.94
C THR A 285 3.10 0.68 -3.58
N ALA A 286 3.15 1.79 -2.84
CA ALA A 286 3.73 3.05 -3.26
C ALA A 286 5.25 2.97 -3.48
N LEU A 287 5.94 2.34 -2.55
CA LEU A 287 7.40 2.15 -2.62
C LEU A 287 7.81 1.32 -3.83
N MET A 288 7.05 0.26 -4.13
CA MET A 288 7.29 -0.57 -5.29
C MET A 288 7.13 0.20 -6.62
N ARG A 289 6.21 1.17 -6.68
CA ARG A 289 6.01 2.03 -7.86
C ARG A 289 7.11 3.08 -7.98
N ALA A 290 7.48 3.69 -6.84
CA ALA A 290 8.56 4.66 -6.77
C ALA A 290 9.90 4.03 -7.20
N THR A 291 10.19 2.79 -6.75
CA THR A 291 11.39 2.04 -7.14
C THR A 291 11.44 1.81 -8.66
N LYS A 292 10.34 1.38 -9.28
CA LYS A 292 10.26 1.25 -10.75
C LYS A 292 10.44 2.58 -11.51
N GLY A 293 10.02 3.68 -10.89
CA GLY A 293 10.21 5.02 -11.46
C GLY A 293 11.68 5.43 -11.46
N VAL A 294 12.41 5.12 -10.38
CA VAL A 294 13.86 5.33 -10.27
C VAL A 294 14.61 4.48 -11.30
N ASP A 295 14.31 3.17 -11.34
CA ASP A 295 14.92 2.24 -12.29
C ASP A 295 14.78 2.71 -13.75
N LYS A 296 13.62 3.33 -14.07
CA LYS A 296 13.39 3.90 -15.39
C LYS A 296 14.20 5.16 -15.63
N ALA A 297 14.28 6.07 -14.63
CA ALA A 297 15.05 7.31 -14.76
C ALA A 297 16.55 7.03 -14.87
N GLU A 298 17.06 6.04 -14.12
CA GLU A 298 18.44 5.58 -14.21
C GLU A 298 18.77 4.99 -15.59
N LYS A 299 17.81 4.27 -16.15
CA LYS A 299 17.93 3.71 -17.49
C LYS A 299 17.95 4.80 -18.56
N ASP A 300 17.04 5.77 -18.46
CA ASP A 300 17.00 6.94 -19.36
C ASP A 300 18.33 7.72 -19.35
N ILE A 301 18.97 7.84 -18.16
CA ILE A 301 20.27 8.52 -18.01
C ILE A 301 21.39 7.67 -18.62
N LYS A 302 21.38 6.37 -18.39
CA LYS A 302 22.40 5.46 -18.92
C LYS A 302 22.37 5.36 -20.44
N GLU A 303 21.18 5.49 -21.03
CA GLU A 303 21.02 5.55 -22.49
C GLU A 303 21.50 6.88 -23.09
N LEU A 304 21.64 7.94 -22.28
CA LEU A 304 22.24 9.22 -22.69
C LEU A 304 23.78 9.18 -22.77
N ASP A 305 24.42 8.17 -22.15
CA ASP A 305 25.90 8.07 -22.15
C ASP A 305 26.48 7.78 -23.54
N ASP A 306 25.71 7.14 -24.42
CA ASP A 306 26.18 6.74 -25.75
C ASP A 306 26.25 7.87 -26.79
N ALA A 307 26.01 9.10 -26.39
CA ALA A 307 26.30 10.38 -27.11
C ALA A 307 25.94 10.49 -28.59
N ILE A 308 25.15 9.61 -29.16
CA ILE A 308 24.86 9.57 -30.62
C ILE A 308 23.36 9.70 -30.89
N CYS A 309 22.99 10.62 -31.79
CA CYS A 309 21.60 10.75 -32.23
C CYS A 309 21.14 9.48 -32.94
N TYR A 310 20.19 8.83 -32.39
CA TYR A 310 19.59 7.60 -32.85
C TYR A 310 18.99 7.66 -34.28
N THR A 311 18.51 8.83 -34.75
CA THR A 311 17.86 8.98 -36.07
C THR A 311 18.83 9.35 -37.19
N CYS A 312 19.92 10.05 -36.88
CA CYS A 312 20.83 10.56 -37.90
C CYS A 312 22.30 10.19 -37.71
N GLY A 313 22.65 9.45 -36.67
CA GLY A 313 24.01 8.96 -36.42
C GLY A 313 25.04 10.03 -36.04
N GLN A 314 24.64 11.27 -35.83
CA GLN A 314 25.54 12.35 -35.46
C GLN A 314 25.71 12.45 -33.95
N THR A 315 26.92 12.77 -33.51
CA THR A 315 27.19 13.07 -32.09
C THR A 315 26.44 14.32 -31.67
N LEU A 316 25.76 14.24 -30.55
CA LEU A 316 25.06 15.37 -29.94
C LEU A 316 26.09 16.42 -29.46
N HIS A 317 25.84 17.69 -29.78
CA HIS A 317 26.67 18.77 -29.26
C HIS A 317 26.69 18.76 -27.73
N ALA A 318 27.88 18.94 -27.16
CA ALA A 318 28.14 18.84 -25.72
C ALA A 318 27.19 19.71 -24.86
N ASP A 319 26.86 20.91 -25.40
CA ASP A 319 25.95 21.85 -24.70
C ASP A 319 24.50 21.35 -24.61
N LYS A 320 24.00 20.71 -25.68
CA LYS A 320 22.65 20.12 -25.67
C LYS A 320 22.57 18.83 -24.88
N LYS A 321 23.65 18.03 -24.88
CA LYS A 321 23.76 16.84 -24.03
C LYS A 321 23.70 17.23 -22.56
N ALA A 322 24.54 18.22 -22.15
CA ALA A 322 24.60 18.70 -20.78
C ALA A 322 23.25 19.31 -20.30
N GLU A 323 22.48 19.95 -21.22
CA GLU A 323 21.16 20.49 -20.86
C GLU A 323 20.11 19.39 -20.62
N ILE A 324 20.12 18.34 -21.44
CA ILE A 324 19.23 17.20 -21.33
C ILE A 324 19.63 16.33 -20.13
N GLU A 325 20.92 16.11 -19.90
CA GLU A 325 21.47 15.36 -18.78
C GLU A 325 21.15 16.05 -17.45
N ASN A 326 21.33 17.37 -17.36
CA ASN A 326 20.95 18.15 -16.19
C ASN A 326 19.43 18.08 -15.92
N LYS A 327 18.59 18.07 -16.97
CA LYS A 327 17.16 17.92 -16.82
C LYS A 327 16.79 16.52 -16.31
N LYS A 328 17.37 15.49 -16.92
CA LYS A 328 17.14 14.09 -16.53
C LYS A 328 17.74 13.76 -15.16
N GLN A 329 18.85 14.37 -14.82
CA GLN A 329 19.47 14.24 -13.49
C GLN A 329 18.62 14.88 -12.38
N LYS A 330 17.89 15.96 -12.74
CA LYS A 330 16.91 16.56 -11.83
C LYS A 330 15.69 15.66 -11.66
N GLU A 331 15.16 15.10 -12.76
CA GLU A 331 14.05 14.15 -12.73
C GLU A 331 14.39 12.89 -11.92
N LEU A 332 15.62 12.36 -12.01
CA LEU A 332 16.09 11.25 -11.18
C LEU A 332 16.19 11.66 -9.69
N SER A 333 16.75 12.86 -9.40
CA SER A 333 16.84 13.36 -8.00
C SER A 333 15.46 13.51 -7.35
N ASP A 334 14.46 14.01 -8.09
CA ASP A 334 13.10 14.15 -7.57
C ASP A 334 12.44 12.77 -7.34
N ALA A 335 12.73 11.82 -8.22
CA ALA A 335 12.22 10.46 -8.08
C ALA A 335 12.90 9.70 -6.92
N ILE A 336 14.23 9.89 -6.69
CA ILE A 336 14.95 9.35 -5.51
C ILE A 336 14.43 10.01 -4.23
N ALA A 337 14.28 11.34 -4.23
CA ALA A 337 13.75 12.05 -3.08
C ALA A 337 12.35 11.53 -2.70
N TYR A 338 11.53 11.26 -3.71
CA TYR A 338 10.21 10.69 -3.49
C TYR A 338 10.25 9.24 -3.00
N GLN A 339 11.11 8.39 -3.57
CA GLN A 339 11.29 7.01 -3.09
C GLN A 339 11.75 7.00 -1.63
N THR A 340 12.73 7.84 -1.29
CA THR A 340 13.24 7.96 0.09
C THR A 340 12.13 8.40 1.03
N GLU A 341 11.31 9.39 0.62
CA GLU A 341 10.19 9.82 1.46
C GLU A 341 9.16 8.72 1.72
N VAL A 342 8.83 7.92 0.69
CA VAL A 342 7.91 6.81 0.87
C VAL A 342 8.54 5.71 1.73
N ALA A 343 9.84 5.45 1.56
CA ALA A 343 10.58 4.51 2.39
C ALA A 343 10.63 4.97 3.85
N ASP A 344 10.95 6.26 4.09
CA ASP A 344 10.99 6.86 5.43
C ASP A 344 9.60 6.80 6.10
N LYS A 345 8.53 7.06 5.33
CA LYS A 345 7.17 6.94 5.83
C LYS A 345 6.78 5.50 6.15
N LEU A 346 7.21 4.55 5.31
CA LEU A 346 6.97 3.13 5.56
C LEU A 346 7.74 2.68 6.81
N GLU A 347 9.00 3.08 6.94
CA GLU A 347 9.83 2.81 8.11
C GLU A 347 9.20 3.40 9.38
N ALA A 348 8.82 4.67 9.35
CA ALA A 348 8.10 5.32 10.45
C ALA A 348 6.78 4.62 10.79
N THR A 349 6.01 4.19 9.78
CA THR A 349 4.76 3.43 10.00
C THR A 349 5.05 2.06 10.64
N MET A 350 6.15 1.43 10.26
CA MET A 350 6.60 0.16 10.84
C MET A 350 7.14 0.37 12.27
N GLU A 351 7.86 1.46 12.53
CA GLU A 351 8.30 1.84 13.88
C GLU A 351 7.11 2.06 14.79
N PHE A 352 6.09 2.83 14.35
CA PHE A 352 4.85 3.01 15.10
C PHE A 352 4.11 1.69 15.36
N LEU A 353 4.10 0.76 14.40
CA LEU A 353 3.53 -0.58 14.60
C LEU A 353 4.33 -1.38 15.63
N ASN A 354 5.66 -1.25 15.62
CA ASN A 354 6.53 -1.91 16.58
C ASN A 354 6.46 -1.26 17.98
N GLU A 355 6.36 0.09 18.05
CA GLU A 355 6.18 0.82 19.32
C GLU A 355 4.85 0.48 20.01
N ILE A 356 3.79 0.27 19.24
CA ILE A 356 2.50 -0.14 19.80
C ILE A 356 2.60 -1.58 20.34
N GLY A 357 3.41 -2.43 19.73
CA GLY A 357 3.64 -3.80 20.16
C GLY A 357 2.37 -4.67 20.24
N ASP A 358 2.48 -5.77 20.94
CA ASP A 358 1.33 -6.63 21.18
C ASP A 358 0.36 -5.98 22.17
N ILE A 359 -0.87 -5.82 21.75
CA ILE A 359 -1.90 -5.26 22.60
C ILE A 359 -2.27 -6.29 23.66
N ASN A 360 -2.20 -5.88 24.92
CA ASN A 360 -2.69 -6.69 26.04
C ASN A 360 -4.14 -7.15 25.79
N GLY A 361 -4.51 -8.25 26.41
CA GLY A 361 -5.86 -8.79 26.27
C GLY A 361 -6.95 -7.76 26.56
N ARG A 362 -8.09 -7.94 25.95
CA ARG A 362 -9.25 -7.05 26.12
C ARG A 362 -9.57 -6.85 27.60
N PRO A 363 -9.67 -5.61 28.11
CA PRO A 363 -10.12 -5.36 29.46
C PRO A 363 -11.47 -6.02 29.75
N ASN A 364 -11.59 -6.62 30.92
CA ASN A 364 -12.86 -7.19 31.37
C ASN A 364 -13.69 -6.09 32.05
N THR A 365 -14.92 -5.93 31.60
CA THR A 365 -15.92 -5.07 32.23
C THR A 365 -16.98 -5.95 32.89
N PHE A 366 -17.53 -5.48 33.98
CA PHE A 366 -18.65 -6.16 34.68
C PHE A 366 -19.95 -5.99 33.90
N TYR A 367 -20.16 -4.77 33.33
CA TYR A 367 -21.27 -4.46 32.45
C TYR A 367 -20.93 -4.72 30.99
N GLU A 368 -21.95 -5.01 30.16
CA GLU A 368 -21.76 -5.17 28.72
C GLU A 368 -21.45 -3.83 28.02
N SER A 369 -21.93 -2.72 28.60
CA SER A 369 -21.72 -1.38 28.06
C SER A 369 -21.47 -0.35 29.17
N ALA A 370 -20.70 0.68 28.86
CA ALA A 370 -20.55 1.85 29.74
C ALA A 370 -21.92 2.48 30.11
N LYS A 371 -22.94 2.29 29.25
CA LYS A 371 -24.32 2.71 29.51
C LYS A 371 -24.88 2.11 30.79
N GLU A 372 -24.74 0.81 31.01
CA GLU A 372 -25.26 0.14 32.20
C GLU A 372 -24.54 0.62 33.47
N ALA A 373 -23.23 0.83 33.39
CA ALA A 373 -22.48 1.42 34.49
C ALA A 373 -22.96 2.86 34.80
N TYR A 374 -23.24 3.66 33.77
CA TYR A 374 -23.80 4.99 33.94
C TYR A 374 -25.25 4.98 34.41
N GLU A 375 -26.07 4.02 34.00
CA GLU A 375 -27.43 3.80 34.51
C GLU A 375 -27.43 3.48 36.00
N HIS A 376 -26.49 2.67 36.48
CA HIS A 376 -26.31 2.41 37.91
C HIS A 376 -25.95 3.68 38.67
N ARG A 377 -25.00 4.49 38.17
CA ARG A 377 -24.64 5.79 38.74
C ARG A 377 -25.84 6.73 38.81
N ASN A 378 -26.63 6.79 37.73
CA ASN A 378 -27.85 7.59 37.69
C ASN A 378 -28.89 7.13 38.74
N ASN A 379 -28.97 5.81 38.99
CA ASN A 379 -29.86 5.31 40.03
C ASN A 379 -29.39 5.72 41.44
N VAL A 380 -28.08 5.73 41.70
CA VAL A 380 -27.48 6.24 42.92
C VAL A 380 -27.76 7.72 43.08
N ASP A 381 -27.56 8.53 42.02
CA ASP A 381 -27.81 9.98 42.04
C ASP A 381 -29.29 10.27 42.24
N ASN A 382 -30.18 9.53 41.59
CA ASN A 382 -31.63 9.63 41.79
C ASN A 382 -32.04 9.30 43.26
N LEU A 383 -31.37 8.32 43.85
CA LEU A 383 -31.62 8.01 45.26
C LEU A 383 -31.13 9.11 46.21
N LYS A 384 -29.95 9.72 45.92
CA LYS A 384 -29.42 10.90 46.62
C LYS A 384 -30.42 12.08 46.60
N GLN A 385 -31.01 12.34 45.47
CA GLN A 385 -32.03 13.40 45.34
C GLN A 385 -33.32 13.08 46.11
N THR A 386 -33.73 11.80 46.10
CA THR A 386 -34.92 11.40 46.83
C THR A 386 -34.73 11.58 48.36
N LEU A 387 -33.50 11.37 48.84
CA LEU A 387 -33.12 11.61 50.24
C LEU A 387 -33.29 13.10 50.64
N ILE A 388 -32.79 13.99 49.76
CA ILE A 388 -32.88 15.44 50.00
C ILE A 388 -34.34 15.93 49.95
N SER A 389 -35.13 15.43 48.99
CA SER A 389 -36.51 15.87 48.80
C SER A 389 -37.46 15.48 49.94
N LYS A 390 -37.24 14.32 50.57
CA LYS A 390 -38.10 13.85 51.67
C LYS A 390 -37.88 14.52 53.02
N THR A 391 -36.75 15.20 53.18
CA THR A 391 -36.41 15.91 54.41
C THR A 391 -36.96 17.31 54.52
N GLN A 392 -37.75 17.79 53.52
CA GLN A 392 -38.00 19.24 53.32
C GLN A 392 -39.45 19.69 53.48
N GLU A 393 -40.33 18.85 53.91
CA GLU A 393 -41.71 19.31 54.15
C GLU A 393 -41.77 20.27 55.33
N GLU A 394 -42.24 21.50 55.09
CA GLU A 394 -42.66 22.52 56.04
C GLU A 394 -41.60 23.20 56.92
N ASP A 395 -40.56 23.76 56.38
CA ASP A 395 -39.62 24.59 57.11
C ASP A 395 -39.31 25.93 56.42
N PRO A 396 -38.65 26.90 57.12
CA PRO A 396 -38.40 28.22 56.55
C PRO A 396 -37.40 28.25 55.39
N TYR A 397 -36.69 27.15 55.12
CA TYR A 397 -35.77 26.98 54.01
C TYR A 397 -36.42 26.29 52.81
N GLN A 398 -37.65 25.74 53.01
CA GLN A 398 -38.33 24.95 52.00
C GLN A 398 -38.47 25.68 50.66
N ALA A 399 -38.88 26.99 50.69
CA ALA A 399 -39.04 27.78 49.49
C ALA A 399 -37.72 27.94 48.71
N GLN A 400 -36.58 28.12 49.40
CA GLN A 400 -35.27 28.24 48.77
C GLN A 400 -34.79 26.89 48.22
N ILE A 401 -35.06 25.82 48.94
CA ILE A 401 -34.78 24.47 48.52
C ILE A 401 -35.65 24.07 47.34
N ASP A 402 -36.92 24.47 47.38
CA ASP A 402 -37.88 24.21 46.31
C ASP A 402 -37.57 25.05 45.05
N ASP A 403 -37.09 26.30 45.23
CA ASP A 403 -36.61 27.14 44.13
C ASP A 403 -35.37 26.51 43.46
N LEU A 404 -34.42 25.97 44.24
CA LEU A 404 -33.29 25.23 43.72
C LEU A 404 -33.69 23.89 43.12
N LYS A 405 -34.75 23.26 43.61
CA LYS A 405 -35.32 22.03 43.03
C LYS A 405 -36.08 22.30 41.73
N THR A 406 -36.73 23.48 41.62
CA THR A 406 -37.37 23.88 40.37
C THR A 406 -36.38 24.31 39.32
N THR A 407 -35.12 24.65 39.73
CA THR A 407 -34.00 24.77 38.80
C THR A 407 -33.71 23.37 38.32
N ALA A 408 -34.38 22.98 37.25
CA ALA A 408 -34.40 21.63 36.76
C ALA A 408 -32.98 21.07 36.65
N LEU A 409 -32.69 20.04 37.45
CA LEU A 409 -31.51 19.21 37.19
C LEU A 409 -31.62 18.72 35.77
N GLN A 410 -30.63 19.01 34.97
CA GLN A 410 -30.61 18.54 33.60
C GLN A 410 -30.57 17.04 33.62
N GLU A 411 -31.45 16.43 32.86
CA GLU A 411 -31.48 14.98 32.70
C GLU A 411 -30.15 14.51 32.09
N ILE A 412 -29.53 13.53 32.75
CA ILE A 412 -28.27 12.99 32.28
C ILE A 412 -28.62 11.83 31.37
N ASP A 413 -28.47 12.04 30.08
CA ASP A 413 -28.62 11.02 29.09
C ASP A 413 -27.24 10.47 28.68
N TRP A 414 -26.95 9.27 29.12
CA TRP A 414 -25.74 8.52 28.77
C TRP A 414 -25.90 7.69 27.48
N GLN A 415 -27.09 7.68 26.85
CA GLN A 415 -27.36 6.88 25.66
C GLN A 415 -26.37 7.21 24.51
N PRO A 416 -26.08 8.50 24.20
CA PRO A 416 -25.13 8.84 23.14
C PRO A 416 -23.70 8.32 23.43
N VAL A 417 -23.24 8.42 24.69
CA VAL A 417 -21.92 7.92 25.10
C VAL A 417 -21.86 6.40 24.98
N ASN A 418 -22.94 5.72 25.33
CA ASN A 418 -23.01 4.26 25.26
C ASN A 418 -23.09 3.77 23.83
N ASP A 419 -23.85 4.45 22.98
CA ASP A 419 -23.94 4.12 21.57
C ASP A 419 -22.58 4.34 20.87
N LEU A 420 -21.92 5.46 21.17
CA LEU A 420 -20.56 5.73 20.69
C LEU A 420 -19.54 4.75 21.28
N THR A 421 -19.66 4.36 22.53
CA THR A 421 -18.80 3.37 23.17
C THR A 421 -18.98 1.99 22.54
N SER A 422 -20.23 1.58 22.32
CA SER A 422 -20.55 0.34 21.60
C SER A 422 -20.02 0.38 20.17
N LEU A 423 -20.16 1.51 19.48
CA LEU A 423 -19.59 1.70 18.13
C LEU A 423 -18.05 1.56 18.17
N ARG A 424 -17.41 2.18 19.18
CA ARG A 424 -15.97 2.09 19.36
C ARG A 424 -15.53 0.67 19.68
N GLU A 425 -16.21 -0.05 20.55
CA GLU A 425 -15.94 -1.47 20.84
C GLU A 425 -16.06 -2.31 19.58
N HIS A 426 -17.09 -2.08 18.76
CA HIS A 426 -17.22 -2.71 17.46
C HIS A 426 -16.06 -2.38 16.52
N GLN A 427 -15.70 -1.11 16.45
CA GLN A 427 -14.57 -0.66 15.65
C GLN A 427 -13.26 -1.29 16.12
N GLU A 428 -12.99 -1.38 17.42
CA GLU A 428 -11.80 -2.01 18.00
C GLU A 428 -11.79 -3.52 17.85
N PHE A 429 -12.92 -4.14 17.98
CA PHE A 429 -13.06 -5.56 17.67
C PHE A 429 -12.72 -5.83 16.20
N LEU A 430 -13.28 -5.05 15.28
CA LEU A 430 -12.93 -5.14 13.86
C LEU A 430 -11.44 -4.87 13.63
N LEU A 431 -10.89 -3.88 14.34
CA LEU A 431 -9.49 -3.52 14.25
C LEU A 431 -8.59 -4.66 14.70
N LYS A 432 -8.94 -5.31 15.80
CA LYS A 432 -8.26 -6.51 16.28
C LYS A 432 -8.32 -7.65 15.26
N LEU A 433 -9.49 -7.85 14.63
CA LEU A 433 -9.65 -8.86 13.57
C LEU A 433 -8.77 -8.57 12.35
N LEU A 434 -8.64 -7.29 11.98
CA LEU A 434 -7.85 -6.88 10.82
C LEU A 434 -6.34 -6.87 11.08
N THR A 435 -5.91 -6.62 12.33
CA THR A 435 -4.49 -6.42 12.68
C THR A 435 -3.84 -7.60 13.37
N ASN A 436 -4.62 -8.39 14.10
CA ASN A 436 -4.04 -9.54 14.79
C ASN A 436 -3.58 -10.58 13.77
N LYS A 437 -2.31 -10.97 13.85
CA LYS A 437 -1.71 -12.01 13.01
C LYS A 437 -2.45 -13.35 13.11
N ASP A 438 -3.03 -13.63 14.27
CA ASP A 438 -3.80 -14.85 14.54
C ASP A 438 -5.30 -14.71 14.33
N SER A 439 -5.77 -13.58 13.78
CA SER A 439 -7.20 -13.39 13.53
C SER A 439 -7.75 -14.43 12.54
N PHE A 440 -8.98 -14.85 12.80
CA PHE A 440 -9.70 -15.76 11.93
C PHE A 440 -9.77 -15.25 10.47
N ILE A 441 -10.02 -13.95 10.30
CA ILE A 441 -10.13 -13.33 8.97
C ILE A 441 -8.80 -13.45 8.23
N ARG A 442 -7.69 -13.10 8.90
CA ARG A 442 -6.35 -13.18 8.29
C ARG A 442 -5.99 -14.62 7.93
N LYS A 443 -6.20 -15.57 8.85
CA LYS A 443 -5.97 -16.99 8.58
C LYS A 443 -6.81 -17.48 7.41
N LYS A 444 -8.09 -17.12 7.36
CA LYS A 444 -8.98 -17.53 6.27
C LYS A 444 -8.55 -16.98 4.91
N ILE A 445 -8.10 -15.72 4.86
CA ILE A 445 -7.58 -15.11 3.63
C ILE A 445 -6.28 -15.80 3.20
N ILE A 446 -5.37 -16.04 4.15
CA ILE A 446 -4.13 -16.76 3.87
C ILE A 446 -4.46 -18.14 3.31
N ASP A 447 -5.24 -18.94 4.00
CA ASP A 447 -5.56 -20.32 3.61
C ASP A 447 -6.17 -20.38 2.20
N GLN A 448 -7.14 -19.50 1.91
CA GLN A 448 -7.82 -19.49 0.62
C GLN A 448 -6.90 -19.04 -0.53
N ASN A 449 -6.20 -17.93 -0.33
CA ASN A 449 -5.34 -17.37 -1.38
C ASN A 449 -4.05 -18.18 -1.56
N LEU A 450 -3.54 -18.77 -0.47
CA LEU A 450 -2.38 -19.64 -0.50
C LEU A 450 -2.70 -20.94 -1.25
N ALA A 451 -3.85 -21.54 -0.98
CA ALA A 451 -4.29 -22.72 -1.72
C ALA A 451 -4.44 -22.41 -3.24
N TYR A 452 -4.97 -21.23 -3.58
CA TYR A 452 -5.04 -20.80 -4.97
C TYR A 452 -3.65 -20.57 -5.56
N LEU A 453 -2.74 -19.92 -4.84
CA LEU A 453 -1.34 -19.70 -5.24
C LEU A 453 -0.64 -21.04 -5.53
N ASN A 454 -0.70 -21.98 -4.59
CA ASN A 454 -0.07 -23.29 -4.73
C ASN A 454 -0.63 -24.08 -5.93
N ASN A 455 -1.95 -24.05 -6.14
CA ASN A 455 -2.58 -24.65 -7.31
C ASN A 455 -2.09 -24.01 -8.64
N ARG A 456 -1.99 -22.67 -8.67
CA ARG A 456 -1.47 -21.97 -9.87
C ARG A 456 0.00 -22.25 -10.09
N LEU A 457 0.78 -22.30 -9.02
CA LEU A 457 2.21 -22.62 -9.09
C LEU A 457 2.44 -24.03 -9.63
N THR A 458 1.79 -25.02 -9.07
CA THR A 458 1.84 -26.42 -9.57
C THR A 458 1.45 -26.49 -11.05
N TYR A 459 0.37 -25.81 -11.45
CA TYR A 459 -0.04 -25.74 -12.85
C TYR A 459 1.05 -25.19 -13.77
N TYR A 460 1.67 -24.06 -13.38
CA TYR A 460 2.69 -23.45 -14.24
C TYR A 460 4.01 -24.23 -14.24
N LEU A 461 4.42 -24.82 -13.12
CA LEU A 461 5.61 -25.66 -13.06
C LEU A 461 5.44 -26.89 -13.94
N ASP A 462 4.28 -27.54 -13.92
CA ASP A 462 3.94 -28.63 -14.83
C ASP A 462 4.02 -28.17 -16.29
N LYS A 463 3.39 -27.05 -16.66
CA LYS A 463 3.44 -26.49 -18.01
C LYS A 463 4.84 -26.11 -18.48
N LEU A 464 5.70 -25.66 -17.58
CA LEU A 464 7.09 -25.33 -17.86
C LEU A 464 8.01 -26.56 -17.85
N GLY A 465 7.50 -27.74 -17.53
CA GLY A 465 8.24 -28.98 -17.49
C GLY A 465 9.27 -29.03 -16.34
N LEU A 466 8.95 -28.43 -15.20
CA LEU A 466 9.79 -28.48 -14.00
C LEU A 466 9.28 -29.61 -13.08
N PRO A 467 10.09 -30.61 -12.77
CA PRO A 467 9.67 -31.79 -11.98
C PRO A 467 9.63 -31.53 -10.47
N HIS A 468 9.99 -30.32 -10.04
CA HIS A 468 10.01 -29.93 -8.63
C HIS A 468 8.61 -29.57 -8.13
N GLN A 469 8.32 -29.96 -6.91
CA GLN A 469 7.15 -29.46 -6.17
C GLN A 469 7.59 -28.25 -5.36
N VAL A 470 6.86 -27.17 -5.50
CA VAL A 470 7.12 -25.92 -4.76
C VAL A 470 5.82 -25.48 -4.11
N GLU A 471 5.84 -25.36 -2.80
CA GLU A 471 4.65 -25.08 -2.02
C GLU A 471 4.93 -24.00 -0.98
N PHE A 472 4.03 -23.04 -0.92
CA PHE A 472 3.99 -22.03 0.14
C PHE A 472 3.22 -22.59 1.33
N GLN A 473 3.85 -22.50 2.51
CA GLN A 473 3.29 -22.95 3.78
C GLN A 473 2.47 -21.83 4.45
N ASN A 474 1.66 -22.19 5.45
CA ASN A 474 0.80 -21.23 6.16
C ASN A 474 1.57 -20.13 6.94
N ASP A 475 2.83 -20.36 7.25
CA ASP A 475 3.74 -19.37 7.82
C ASP A 475 4.38 -18.46 6.76
N LEU A 476 4.00 -18.66 5.48
CA LEU A 476 4.50 -17.99 4.29
C LEU A 476 5.95 -18.36 3.90
N SER A 477 6.48 -19.43 4.47
CA SER A 477 7.73 -20.04 3.98
C SER A 477 7.48 -20.82 2.68
N VAL A 478 8.56 -21.09 1.94
CA VAL A 478 8.50 -21.83 0.67
C VAL A 478 9.32 -23.10 0.82
N GLU A 479 8.73 -24.21 0.51
CA GLU A 479 9.38 -25.51 0.43
C GLU A 479 9.55 -25.92 -1.03
N ILE A 480 10.74 -26.37 -1.38
CA ILE A 480 11.05 -26.94 -2.71
C ILE A 480 11.43 -28.39 -2.48
N THR A 481 10.70 -29.29 -3.12
CA THR A 481 10.99 -30.72 -3.01
C THR A 481 11.10 -31.38 -4.37
N GLN A 482 11.97 -32.39 -4.47
CA GLN A 482 12.09 -33.28 -5.62
C GLN A 482 12.25 -34.72 -5.14
N LEU A 483 11.40 -35.60 -5.62
CA LEU A 483 11.38 -37.01 -5.21
C LEU A 483 11.31 -37.19 -3.67
N GLY A 484 10.63 -36.28 -2.98
CA GLY A 484 10.47 -36.31 -1.51
C GLY A 484 11.71 -35.84 -0.73
N GLN A 485 12.67 -35.19 -1.38
CA GLN A 485 13.84 -34.58 -0.74
C GLN A 485 13.74 -33.05 -0.82
N ASP A 486 14.03 -32.39 0.27
CA ASP A 486 14.07 -30.93 0.34
C ASP A 486 15.29 -30.40 -0.43
N LEU A 487 15.08 -29.32 -1.15
CA LEU A 487 16.10 -28.63 -1.94
C LEU A 487 16.08 -27.14 -1.64
N ASP A 488 17.26 -26.54 -1.61
CA ASP A 488 17.39 -25.10 -1.63
C ASP A 488 17.32 -24.57 -3.06
N PHE A 489 16.84 -23.34 -3.23
CA PHE A 489 16.80 -22.66 -4.53
C PHE A 489 18.17 -22.66 -5.22
N ASP A 490 19.24 -22.55 -4.43
CA ASP A 490 20.62 -22.54 -4.94
C ASP A 490 21.12 -23.90 -5.44
N ASN A 491 20.45 -24.97 -5.09
CA ASN A 491 20.77 -26.33 -5.62
C ASN A 491 20.26 -26.52 -7.05
N LEU A 492 19.32 -25.69 -7.51
CA LEU A 492 18.75 -25.80 -8.84
C LEU A 492 19.75 -25.37 -9.93
N SER A 493 19.74 -26.03 -11.04
CA SER A 493 20.45 -25.59 -12.25
C SER A 493 19.89 -24.25 -12.75
N ARG A 494 20.65 -23.54 -13.57
CA ARG A 494 20.21 -22.24 -14.12
C ARG A 494 18.88 -22.33 -14.87
N GLY A 495 18.71 -23.40 -15.65
CA GLY A 495 17.47 -23.61 -16.41
C GLY A 495 16.27 -23.92 -15.52
N GLU A 496 16.46 -24.70 -14.46
CA GLU A 496 15.43 -24.96 -13.45
C GLU A 496 15.06 -23.71 -12.69
N ARG A 497 16.05 -22.90 -12.25
CA ARG A 497 15.82 -21.61 -11.61
C ARG A 497 14.98 -20.69 -12.49
N ASN A 498 15.32 -20.56 -13.76
CA ASN A 498 14.58 -19.68 -14.67
C ASN A 498 13.15 -20.17 -14.89
N ARG A 499 12.92 -21.48 -15.02
CA ARG A 499 11.56 -22.06 -15.10
C ARG A 499 10.79 -21.82 -13.81
N LEU A 500 11.44 -21.97 -12.65
CA LEU A 500 10.82 -21.71 -11.36
C LEU A 500 10.45 -20.22 -11.20
N ILE A 501 11.36 -19.30 -11.54
CA ILE A 501 11.09 -17.85 -11.54
C ILE A 501 9.89 -17.52 -12.42
N LEU A 502 9.84 -18.05 -13.64
CA LEU A 502 8.70 -17.84 -14.54
C LEU A 502 7.41 -18.43 -13.97
N GLY A 503 7.45 -19.68 -13.49
CA GLY A 503 6.29 -20.35 -12.90
C GLY A 503 5.72 -19.60 -11.71
N MET A 504 6.59 -19.15 -10.80
CA MET A 504 6.21 -18.33 -9.66
C MET A 504 5.62 -16.99 -10.11
N SER A 505 6.27 -16.31 -11.03
CA SER A 505 5.80 -15.01 -11.51
C SER A 505 4.43 -15.11 -12.18
N PHE A 506 4.19 -16.16 -12.95
CA PHE A 506 2.88 -16.40 -13.55
C PHE A 506 1.81 -16.75 -12.50
N ALA A 507 2.16 -17.55 -11.50
CA ALA A 507 1.28 -17.87 -10.39
C ALA A 507 0.98 -16.62 -9.55
N PHE A 508 1.98 -15.81 -9.23
CA PHE A 508 1.83 -14.54 -8.53
C PHE A 508 0.93 -13.59 -9.30
N ARG A 509 1.12 -13.50 -10.62
CA ARG A 509 0.27 -12.68 -11.46
C ARG A 509 -1.18 -13.12 -11.44
N ASP A 510 -1.44 -14.42 -11.49
CA ASP A 510 -2.80 -14.97 -11.43
C ASP A 510 -3.49 -14.65 -10.11
N VAL A 511 -2.77 -14.81 -8.99
CA VAL A 511 -3.27 -14.45 -7.66
C VAL A 511 -3.51 -12.94 -7.58
N TRP A 512 -2.55 -12.13 -8.04
CA TRP A 512 -2.69 -10.68 -8.07
C TRP A 512 -3.94 -10.24 -8.84
N GLU A 513 -4.12 -10.75 -10.04
CA GLU A 513 -5.25 -10.39 -10.91
C GLU A 513 -6.60 -10.90 -10.40
N SER A 514 -6.60 -11.86 -9.47
CA SER A 514 -7.82 -12.30 -8.78
C SER A 514 -8.28 -11.35 -7.67
N LEU A 515 -7.37 -10.57 -7.10
CA LEU A 515 -7.61 -9.69 -5.97
C LEU A 515 -7.56 -8.20 -6.34
N TYR A 516 -6.73 -7.85 -7.30
CA TYR A 516 -6.41 -6.48 -7.70
C TYR A 516 -6.64 -6.24 -9.19
N GLN A 517 -6.51 -5.00 -9.59
CA GLN A 517 -6.54 -4.68 -11.01
C GLN A 517 -5.23 -5.07 -11.69
N GLY A 518 -5.30 -5.94 -12.67
CA GLY A 518 -4.15 -6.33 -13.46
C GLY A 518 -3.67 -5.23 -14.41
N ILE A 519 -2.40 -5.34 -14.81
CA ILE A 519 -1.79 -4.55 -15.90
C ILE A 519 -1.79 -5.40 -17.17
N ASN A 520 -2.06 -4.78 -18.33
CA ASN A 520 -2.08 -5.49 -19.61
C ASN A 520 -0.69 -5.97 -20.08
N LEU A 521 0.41 -5.46 -19.51
CA LEU A 521 1.77 -5.76 -19.94
C LEU A 521 2.40 -6.91 -19.16
N LEU A 522 3.24 -7.67 -19.85
CA LEU A 522 4.19 -8.62 -19.29
C LEU A 522 5.50 -8.54 -20.08
N PHE A 523 6.59 -8.28 -19.38
CA PHE A 523 7.93 -8.33 -19.95
C PHE A 523 8.70 -9.53 -19.43
N ILE A 524 9.43 -10.19 -20.31
CA ILE A 524 10.35 -11.26 -19.98
C ILE A 524 11.68 -10.92 -20.63
N ASP A 525 12.67 -10.61 -19.80
CA ASP A 525 13.97 -10.15 -20.25
C ASP A 525 15.05 -11.19 -19.96
N GLU A 526 15.51 -11.85 -21.03
CA GLU A 526 16.58 -12.85 -21.06
C GLU A 526 16.36 -14.13 -20.23
N LEU A 527 15.22 -14.30 -19.54
CA LEU A 527 14.94 -15.48 -18.72
C LEU A 527 14.83 -16.77 -19.53
N ILE A 528 14.45 -16.67 -20.80
CA ILE A 528 14.32 -17.82 -21.70
C ILE A 528 15.64 -18.13 -22.42
N ASP A 529 16.53 -17.14 -22.56
CA ASP A 529 17.76 -17.25 -23.36
C ASP A 529 18.83 -18.09 -22.69
N SER A 530 18.91 -18.05 -21.37
CA SER A 530 20.01 -18.59 -20.62
C SER A 530 19.63 -19.83 -19.81
N GLY A 531 20.25 -20.93 -20.11
CA GLY A 531 20.17 -22.16 -19.32
C GLY A 531 18.95 -23.05 -19.57
N MET A 532 17.94 -22.58 -20.32
CA MET A 532 16.82 -23.44 -20.72
C MET A 532 17.18 -24.30 -21.94
N ASP A 533 16.81 -25.56 -21.87
CA ASP A 533 16.81 -26.45 -23.01
C ASP A 533 15.70 -26.13 -24.00
N THR A 534 15.73 -26.71 -25.20
CA THR A 534 14.73 -26.48 -26.25
C THR A 534 13.31 -26.74 -25.76
N ALA A 535 13.09 -27.81 -24.98
CA ALA A 535 11.78 -28.15 -24.44
C ALA A 535 11.27 -27.07 -23.45
N GLY A 536 12.15 -26.54 -22.60
CA GLY A 536 11.83 -25.48 -21.68
C GLY A 536 11.46 -24.18 -22.38
N VAL A 537 12.16 -23.82 -23.45
CA VAL A 537 11.84 -22.67 -24.31
C VAL A 537 10.46 -22.85 -24.96
N GLU A 538 10.18 -24.01 -25.54
CA GLU A 538 8.88 -24.32 -26.16
C GLU A 538 7.72 -24.23 -25.13
N ASN A 539 7.92 -24.81 -23.98
CA ASN A 539 6.94 -24.79 -22.91
C ASN A 539 6.67 -23.35 -22.42
N ALA A 540 7.73 -22.55 -22.24
CA ALA A 540 7.59 -21.15 -21.87
C ALA A 540 6.83 -20.35 -22.94
N LEU A 541 7.20 -20.50 -24.22
CA LEU A 541 6.50 -19.85 -25.34
C LEU A 541 5.02 -20.24 -25.41
N ALA A 542 4.70 -21.53 -25.19
CA ALA A 542 3.32 -22.00 -25.18
C ALA A 542 2.49 -21.32 -24.08
N VAL A 543 3.06 -21.18 -22.89
CA VAL A 543 2.41 -20.45 -21.77
C VAL A 543 2.21 -18.99 -22.13
N LEU A 544 3.24 -18.31 -22.68
CA LEU A 544 3.16 -16.90 -23.05
C LEU A 544 2.13 -16.61 -24.15
N LYS A 545 2.11 -17.44 -25.19
CA LYS A 545 1.10 -17.36 -26.25
C LYS A 545 -0.31 -17.54 -25.71
N LYS A 546 -0.48 -18.47 -24.76
CA LYS A 546 -1.76 -18.69 -24.09
C LYS A 546 -2.17 -17.45 -23.30
N MET A 547 -1.26 -16.85 -22.54
CA MET A 547 -1.53 -15.61 -21.78
C MET A 547 -1.91 -14.45 -22.69
N GLY A 548 -1.22 -14.27 -23.81
CA GLY A 548 -1.56 -13.27 -24.80
C GLY A 548 -2.97 -13.45 -25.37
N ARG A 549 -3.30 -14.67 -25.81
CA ARG A 549 -4.59 -14.99 -26.46
C ARG A 549 -5.79 -14.98 -25.50
N GLU A 550 -5.66 -15.66 -24.35
CA GLU A 550 -6.82 -15.90 -23.47
C GLU A 550 -7.07 -14.74 -22.50
N ARG A 551 -6.09 -13.90 -22.23
CA ARG A 551 -6.17 -12.84 -21.23
C ARG A 551 -5.96 -11.44 -21.77
N SER A 552 -5.87 -11.28 -23.08
CA SER A 552 -5.61 -9.99 -23.75
C SER A 552 -4.41 -9.28 -23.14
N LYS A 553 -3.30 -10.01 -22.94
CA LYS A 553 -2.04 -9.47 -22.42
C LYS A 553 -1.10 -9.17 -23.56
N ASN A 554 -0.40 -8.07 -23.46
CA ASN A 554 0.66 -7.66 -24.36
C ASN A 554 1.97 -8.17 -23.77
N VAL A 555 2.49 -9.25 -24.32
CA VAL A 555 3.69 -9.93 -23.82
C VAL A 555 4.90 -9.52 -24.65
N PHE A 556 5.89 -8.95 -24.01
CA PHE A 556 7.16 -8.55 -24.62
C PHE A 556 8.27 -9.49 -24.17
N LEU A 557 8.76 -10.30 -25.09
CA LEU A 557 9.88 -11.22 -24.87
C LEU A 557 11.16 -10.59 -25.40
N ILE A 558 12.03 -10.18 -24.51
CA ILE A 558 13.36 -9.69 -24.86
C ILE A 558 14.29 -10.89 -24.92
N SER A 559 14.88 -11.12 -26.09
CA SER A 559 15.75 -12.26 -26.36
C SER A 559 16.89 -11.88 -27.32
N HIS A 560 17.90 -12.75 -27.33
CA HIS A 560 18.99 -12.70 -28.32
C HIS A 560 18.85 -13.78 -29.39
N LYS A 561 17.83 -14.63 -29.31
CA LYS A 561 17.64 -15.79 -30.16
C LYS A 561 16.79 -15.45 -31.38
N ASP A 562 17.41 -15.38 -32.55
CA ASP A 562 16.71 -15.16 -33.83
C ASP A 562 15.74 -16.28 -34.19
N GLU A 563 16.03 -17.50 -33.75
CA GLU A 563 15.16 -18.67 -33.96
C GLU A 563 13.73 -18.49 -33.38
N LEU A 564 13.55 -17.48 -32.54
CA LEU A 564 12.24 -17.14 -31.96
C LEU A 564 11.38 -16.28 -32.90
N VAL A 565 11.95 -15.65 -33.93
CA VAL A 565 11.23 -14.77 -34.88
C VAL A 565 10.03 -15.48 -35.51
N GLY A 566 10.21 -16.70 -35.99
CA GLY A 566 9.12 -17.50 -36.58
C GLY A 566 8.11 -18.07 -35.57
N ARG A 567 8.23 -17.72 -34.29
CA ARG A 567 7.42 -18.29 -33.19
C ARG A 567 6.67 -17.23 -32.40
N VAL A 568 6.63 -16.01 -32.84
CA VAL A 568 5.98 -14.89 -32.19
C VAL A 568 5.02 -14.20 -33.15
N ASN A 569 4.17 -13.33 -32.66
CA ASN A 569 3.21 -12.62 -33.48
C ASN A 569 3.78 -11.33 -34.06
N HIS A 570 4.62 -10.65 -33.28
CA HIS A 570 5.24 -9.38 -33.65
C HIS A 570 6.73 -9.39 -33.33
N VAL A 571 7.51 -8.63 -34.08
CA VAL A 571 8.92 -8.39 -33.80
C VAL A 571 9.17 -6.89 -33.70
N MET A 572 9.78 -6.48 -32.62
CA MET A 572 10.27 -5.15 -32.37
C MET A 572 11.79 -5.14 -32.42
N LYS A 573 12.37 -4.32 -33.28
CA LYS A 573 13.82 -4.14 -33.34
C LYS A 573 14.28 -2.98 -32.45
N VAL A 574 15.32 -3.22 -31.69
CA VAL A 574 16.02 -2.22 -30.88
C VAL A 574 17.40 -2.03 -31.48
N ILE A 575 17.55 -0.97 -32.26
CA ILE A 575 18.75 -0.72 -33.03
C ILE A 575 19.64 0.24 -32.25
N LYS A 576 20.92 -0.10 -32.19
CA LYS A 576 21.95 0.80 -31.68
C LYS A 576 22.84 1.23 -32.79
N GLU A 577 22.88 2.52 -33.00
CA GLU A 577 23.72 3.15 -34.03
C GLU A 577 24.36 4.41 -33.47
N ASN A 578 25.67 4.57 -33.71
CA ASN A 578 26.45 5.71 -33.22
C ASN A 578 26.32 5.94 -31.70
N GLY A 579 26.19 4.83 -30.96
CA GLY A 579 26.03 4.84 -29.47
C GLY A 579 24.63 5.11 -28.97
N PHE A 580 23.65 5.42 -29.82
CA PHE A 580 22.27 5.71 -29.43
C PHE A 580 21.32 4.58 -29.81
N THR A 581 20.29 4.41 -29.00
CA THR A 581 19.25 3.41 -29.21
C THR A 581 18.03 3.99 -29.88
N SER A 582 17.45 3.25 -30.83
CA SER A 582 16.11 3.45 -31.41
C SER A 582 15.22 2.24 -31.31
N TYR A 583 13.97 2.51 -31.39
CA TYR A 583 12.94 1.51 -31.44
C TYR A 583 12.25 1.53 -32.80
N GLU A 584 12.38 0.45 -33.55
CA GLU A 584 11.57 0.23 -34.72
C GLU A 584 10.41 -0.69 -34.38
N ASN A 585 9.21 -0.13 -34.49
CA ASN A 585 7.98 -0.89 -34.36
C ASN A 585 7.63 -1.48 -35.73
N ASP A 586 7.32 -2.77 -35.74
CA ASP A 586 6.64 -3.54 -36.77
C ASP A 586 7.46 -4.16 -37.90
N ILE A 587 7.74 -5.44 -37.71
CA ILE A 587 7.53 -6.42 -38.78
C ILE A 587 6.39 -7.30 -38.29
N ASP A 588 5.14 -7.07 -38.74
CA ASP A 588 4.07 -8.03 -38.53
C ASP A 588 4.43 -9.30 -39.30
N ILE A 589 4.66 -10.39 -38.59
CA ILE A 589 4.82 -11.70 -39.22
C ILE A 589 3.39 -12.16 -39.51
N VAL A 590 2.93 -11.86 -40.71
CA VAL A 590 1.68 -12.41 -41.24
C VAL A 590 1.91 -13.91 -41.42
N GLU A 591 1.16 -14.77 -40.67
CA GLU A 591 1.08 -16.22 -40.89
C GLU A 591 0.56 -16.55 -42.28
#